data_09e27b2a9565be8e4e83a24e8806d723
#
_entry.id   09e27b2a9565be8e4e83a24e8806d723
#
_cell.length_a   1.000
_cell.length_b   1.000
_cell.length_c   1.000
_cell.angle_alpha   90.00
_cell.angle_beta   90.00
_cell.angle_gamma   90.00
#
_symmetry.space_group_name_H-M   'P 1'
#
loop_
_entity.id
_entity.type
_entity.pdbx_description
1 polymer ?
#
loop_
_entity_poly.entity_id
_entity_poly.type
_entity_poly.pdbx_seq_one_letter_code
_entity_poly.pdbx_strand_id
1 'polypeptide(L)'
;MALPAERTGVIARKLGMTRVFSEDGMHVPVTVLALDGCQVVGLRTEDVRSVKTKKGGDVDRTDGYTAVVMGAGTKKAKRAPKPLRGQFAKAGVAPKAKVVEFRVKGDLPDVGAEVLADHFVPGQKVDVAGITVGRGFA
;
A
#
# COMPACT_ATOMS: atom_id res chain seq x y z
N MET A 1 -8.13 -23.43 -9.14
CA MET A 1 -6.82 -22.78 -8.94
C MET A 1 -6.84 -22.09 -7.60
N ALA A 2 -6.07 -22.57 -6.63
CA ALA A 2 -5.99 -21.91 -5.34
C ALA A 2 -5.42 -20.51 -5.55
N LEU A 3 -6.12 -19.47 -5.07
CA LEU A 3 -5.58 -18.12 -5.04
C LEU A 3 -4.26 -18.15 -4.25
N PRO A 4 -3.22 -17.48 -4.73
CA PRO A 4 -1.95 -17.46 -4.03
C PRO A 4 -2.17 -16.97 -2.60
N ALA A 5 -1.45 -17.57 -1.68
CA ALA A 5 -1.49 -17.22 -0.26
C ALA A 5 -1.45 -15.70 -0.10
N GLU A 6 -2.23 -15.21 0.84
CA GLU A 6 -2.35 -13.80 1.16
C GLU A 6 -0.97 -13.15 1.29
N ARG A 7 -0.73 -12.18 0.44
CA ARG A 7 0.52 -11.45 0.40
C ARG A 7 0.33 -10.10 1.06
N THR A 8 0.93 -9.93 2.20
CA THR A 8 1.10 -8.60 2.79
C THR A 8 2.16 -7.83 2.02
N GLY A 9 2.07 -6.52 2.01
CA GLY A 9 3.06 -5.71 1.33
C GLY A 9 2.96 -4.23 1.66
N VAL A 10 3.94 -3.49 1.15
CA VAL A 10 4.00 -2.03 1.23
C VAL A 10 4.30 -1.46 -0.15
N ILE A 11 4.03 -0.18 -0.32
CA ILE A 11 4.31 0.53 -1.57
C ILE A 11 5.62 1.30 -1.39
N ALA A 12 6.62 0.95 -2.17
CA ALA A 12 7.92 1.62 -2.16
C ALA A 12 8.23 2.27 -3.51
N ARG A 13 9.05 3.29 -3.49
CA ARG A 13 9.57 3.95 -4.67
C ARG A 13 11.05 3.62 -4.88
N LYS A 14 11.40 3.11 -6.05
CA LYS A 14 12.80 2.91 -6.41
C LYS A 14 13.48 4.25 -6.59
N LEU A 15 14.51 4.53 -5.81
CA LEU A 15 15.34 5.72 -5.94
C LEU A 15 16.49 5.51 -6.92
N GLY A 16 17.02 4.31 -6.98
CA GLY A 16 18.14 3.96 -7.85
C GLY A 16 18.89 2.74 -7.34
N MET A 17 20.03 2.52 -7.91
CA MET A 17 20.93 1.45 -7.52
C MET A 17 22.28 2.02 -7.12
N THR A 18 22.93 1.37 -6.17
CA THR A 18 24.28 1.68 -5.72
C THR A 18 24.98 0.39 -5.29
N ARG A 19 26.12 0.52 -4.69
CA ARG A 19 26.88 -0.59 -4.10
C ARG A 19 27.31 -0.22 -2.70
N VAL A 20 27.34 -1.21 -1.84
CA VAL A 20 27.89 -1.10 -0.49
C VAL A 20 29.00 -2.13 -0.32
N PHE A 21 29.94 -1.83 0.57
CA PHE A 21 30.98 -2.79 0.95
C PHE A 21 30.49 -3.64 2.10
N SER A 22 30.65 -4.96 1.98
CA SER A 22 30.49 -5.88 3.10
C SER A 22 31.68 -5.81 4.06
N GLU A 23 31.55 -6.39 5.24
CA GLU A 23 32.64 -6.50 6.21
C GLU A 23 33.87 -7.23 5.62
N ASP A 24 33.64 -8.17 4.70
CA ASP A 24 34.70 -8.90 3.97
C ASP A 24 35.35 -8.08 2.83
N GLY A 25 34.95 -6.82 2.66
CA GLY A 25 35.45 -5.94 1.60
C GLY A 25 34.87 -6.21 0.22
N MET A 26 33.85 -7.05 0.10
CA MET A 26 33.19 -7.32 -1.19
C MET A 26 32.21 -6.21 -1.55
N HIS A 27 32.14 -5.88 -2.84
CA HIS A 27 31.12 -4.98 -3.39
C HIS A 27 29.79 -5.71 -3.52
N VAL A 28 28.77 -5.22 -2.85
CA VAL A 28 27.39 -5.76 -2.93
C VAL A 28 26.53 -4.75 -3.67
N PRO A 29 25.99 -5.10 -4.86
CA PRO A 29 25.04 -4.23 -5.54
C PRO A 29 23.72 -4.18 -4.75
N VAL A 30 23.19 -2.98 -4.57
CA VAL A 30 21.94 -2.77 -3.85
C VAL A 30 21.01 -1.85 -4.62
N THR A 31 19.72 -2.08 -4.47
CA THR A 31 18.66 -1.18 -4.92
C THR A 31 18.11 -0.42 -3.73
N VAL A 32 18.03 0.90 -3.83
CA VAL A 32 17.49 1.76 -2.77
C VAL A 32 16.02 1.98 -3.02
N LEU A 33 15.20 1.55 -2.06
CA LEU A 33 13.76 1.73 -2.05
C LEU A 33 13.37 2.69 -0.91
N ALA A 34 12.53 3.67 -1.21
CA ALA A 34 12.02 4.61 -0.22
C ALA A 34 10.54 4.32 0.06
N LEU A 35 10.17 4.32 1.32
CA LEU A 35 8.78 4.35 1.79
C LEU A 35 8.37 5.82 1.97
N ASP A 36 7.74 6.39 0.94
CA ASP A 36 7.36 7.79 0.89
C ASP A 36 5.90 7.96 1.28
N GLY A 37 5.67 8.31 2.53
CA GLY A 37 4.33 8.53 3.07
C GLY A 37 3.41 7.30 2.93
N CYS A 38 3.94 6.11 3.16
CA CYS A 38 3.17 4.87 3.10
C CYS A 38 2.26 4.78 4.34
N GLN A 39 0.96 4.98 4.15
CA GLN A 39 -0.03 5.03 5.23
C GLN A 39 -1.23 4.15 4.91
N VAL A 40 -1.89 3.68 5.97
CA VAL A 40 -3.16 2.95 5.87
C VAL A 40 -4.29 3.93 5.55
N VAL A 41 -4.89 3.77 4.39
CA VAL A 41 -6.01 4.62 3.91
C VAL A 41 -7.36 4.02 4.28
N GLY A 42 -7.43 2.73 4.46
CA GLY A 42 -8.66 2.03 4.82
C GLY A 42 -8.44 0.55 5.07
N LEU A 43 -9.48 -0.08 5.54
CA LEU A 43 -9.50 -1.51 5.84
C LEU A 43 -10.66 -2.17 5.11
N ARG A 44 -10.48 -3.43 4.73
CA ARG A 44 -11.52 -4.34 4.30
C ARG A 44 -11.71 -5.38 5.37
N THR A 45 -12.95 -5.65 5.72
CA THR A 45 -13.32 -6.64 6.73
C THR A 45 -14.44 -7.54 6.21
N GLU A 46 -14.59 -8.68 6.84
CA GLU A 46 -15.72 -9.58 6.58
C GLU A 46 -17.00 -9.13 7.27
N ASP A 47 -16.92 -8.10 8.13
CA ASP A 47 -18.06 -7.59 8.87
C ASP A 47 -19.13 -7.02 7.93
N VAL A 48 -20.37 -7.32 8.28
CA VAL A 48 -21.53 -6.77 7.57
C VAL A 48 -21.79 -5.35 8.07
N ARG A 49 -21.90 -4.42 7.13
CA ARG A 49 -22.25 -3.02 7.41
C ARG A 49 -23.50 -2.61 6.65
N SER A 50 -24.37 -1.91 7.31
CA SER A 50 -25.56 -1.33 6.69
C SER A 50 -25.21 -0.04 5.95
N VAL A 51 -25.59 0.04 4.68
CA VAL A 51 -25.32 1.18 3.80
C VAL A 51 -26.64 1.74 3.29
N LYS A 52 -26.87 3.03 3.53
CA LYS A 52 -28.05 3.73 3.03
C LYS A 52 -27.97 3.87 1.50
N THR A 53 -29.02 3.43 0.83
CA THR A 53 -29.18 3.61 -0.60
C THR A 53 -29.82 4.96 -0.91
N LYS A 54 -29.63 5.45 -2.14
CA LYS A 54 -30.26 6.70 -2.63
C LYS A 54 -31.80 6.66 -2.59
N LYS A 55 -32.40 5.46 -2.55
CA LYS A 55 -33.86 5.24 -2.48
C LYS A 55 -34.40 5.17 -1.06
N GLY A 56 -33.57 5.41 -0.03
CA GLY A 56 -33.98 5.45 1.38
C GLY A 56 -34.04 4.09 2.08
N GLY A 57 -33.63 3.01 1.45
CA GLY A 57 -33.51 1.69 2.08
C GLY A 57 -32.09 1.42 2.58
N ASP A 58 -31.97 0.66 3.66
CA ASP A 58 -30.70 0.13 4.14
C ASP A 58 -30.39 -1.21 3.44
N VAL A 59 -29.16 -1.36 2.97
CA VAL A 59 -28.67 -2.61 2.37
C VAL A 59 -27.42 -3.03 3.10
N ASP A 60 -27.42 -4.27 3.57
CA ASP A 60 -26.28 -4.86 4.22
C ASP A 60 -25.22 -5.23 3.17
N ARG A 61 -24.01 -4.76 3.40
CA ARG A 61 -22.84 -5.04 2.54
C ARG A 61 -21.68 -5.53 3.38
N THR A 62 -20.98 -6.49 2.84
CA THR A 62 -19.69 -6.95 3.35
C THR A 62 -18.66 -6.89 2.23
N ASP A 63 -17.40 -6.67 2.57
CA ASP A 63 -16.30 -6.79 1.62
C ASP A 63 -15.97 -8.27 1.34
N GLY A 64 -16.30 -9.17 2.28
CA GLY A 64 -16.13 -10.61 2.13
C GLY A 64 -14.69 -11.11 2.21
N TYR A 65 -13.76 -10.25 2.61
CA TYR A 65 -12.34 -10.58 2.83
C TYR A 65 -11.68 -9.53 3.71
N THR A 66 -10.53 -9.89 4.27
CA THR A 66 -9.73 -9.01 5.12
C THR A 66 -8.53 -8.48 4.35
N ALA A 67 -8.41 -7.16 4.28
CA ALA A 67 -7.31 -6.50 3.59
C ALA A 67 -7.01 -5.11 4.15
N VAL A 68 -5.78 -4.65 3.91
CA VAL A 68 -5.33 -3.29 4.23
C VAL A 68 -5.17 -2.51 2.94
N VAL A 69 -5.80 -1.35 2.87
CA VAL A 69 -5.64 -0.41 1.75
C VAL A 69 -4.52 0.56 2.11
N MET A 70 -3.41 0.44 1.40
CA MET A 70 -2.23 1.28 1.61
C MET A 70 -2.16 2.38 0.56
N GLY A 71 -1.80 3.57 0.99
CA GLY A 71 -1.52 4.70 0.10
C GLY A 71 -0.09 5.17 0.24
N ALA A 72 0.54 5.59 -0.85
CA ALA A 72 1.90 6.14 -0.85
C ALA A 72 2.05 7.31 -1.81
N GLY A 73 3.08 8.11 -1.57
CA GLY A 73 3.36 9.33 -2.31
C GLY A 73 2.37 10.44 -2.03
N THR A 74 2.71 11.65 -2.44
CA THR A 74 1.86 12.84 -2.25
C THR A 74 1.22 13.27 -3.56
N LYS A 75 -0.01 13.73 -3.47
CA LYS A 75 -0.77 14.27 -4.62
C LYS A 75 -1.46 15.56 -4.22
N LYS A 76 -1.43 16.55 -5.09
CA LYS A 76 -2.17 17.80 -4.85
C LYS A 76 -3.67 17.51 -4.78
N ALA A 77 -4.37 18.02 -3.77
CA ALA A 77 -5.80 17.75 -3.53
C ALA A 77 -6.68 18.08 -4.76
N LYS A 78 -6.35 19.14 -5.50
CA LYS A 78 -7.06 19.53 -6.72
C LYS A 78 -7.00 18.49 -7.85
N ARG A 79 -5.99 17.60 -7.82
CA ARG A 79 -5.82 16.52 -8.80
C ARG A 79 -6.49 15.21 -8.39
N ALA A 80 -7.01 15.14 -7.18
CA ALA A 80 -7.72 13.96 -6.69
C ALA A 80 -9.23 14.12 -6.96
N PRO A 81 -9.90 13.11 -7.53
CA PRO A 81 -11.36 13.11 -7.68
C PRO A 81 -12.07 13.24 -6.33
N LYS A 82 -13.26 13.83 -6.34
CA LYS A 82 -14.06 14.05 -5.12
C LYS A 82 -14.26 12.79 -4.26
N PRO A 83 -14.58 11.61 -4.83
CA PRO A 83 -14.71 10.38 -4.02
C PRO A 83 -13.43 9.99 -3.28
N LEU A 84 -12.28 10.08 -3.94
CA LEU A 84 -10.97 9.78 -3.32
C LEU A 84 -10.60 10.81 -2.25
N ARG A 85 -10.87 12.09 -2.48
CA ARG A 85 -10.67 13.13 -1.45
C ARG A 85 -11.49 12.84 -0.20
N GLY A 86 -12.74 12.41 -0.36
CA GLY A 86 -13.59 12.01 0.76
C GLY A 86 -13.03 10.81 1.52
N GLN A 87 -12.50 9.82 0.82
CA GLN A 87 -11.86 8.64 1.42
C GLN A 87 -10.60 9.03 2.24
N PHE A 88 -9.72 9.86 1.67
CA PHE A 88 -8.53 10.34 2.37
C PHE A 88 -8.89 11.20 3.59
N ALA A 89 -9.87 12.08 3.47
CA ALA A 89 -10.34 12.89 4.59
C ALA A 89 -10.91 12.02 5.73
N LYS A 90 -11.70 10.98 5.40
CA LYS A 90 -12.21 10.04 6.38
C LYS A 90 -11.10 9.27 7.10
N ALA A 91 -10.03 8.93 6.40
CA ALA A 91 -8.86 8.26 6.96
C ALA A 91 -7.92 9.21 7.71
N GLY A 92 -8.11 10.52 7.61
CA GLY A 92 -7.23 11.52 8.22
C GLY A 92 -5.85 11.60 7.58
N VAL A 93 -5.71 11.21 6.32
CA VAL A 93 -4.44 11.22 5.58
C VAL A 93 -4.44 12.23 4.43
N ALA A 94 -3.26 12.73 4.08
CA ALA A 94 -3.10 13.55 2.88
C ALA A 94 -3.39 12.74 1.61
N PRO A 95 -3.84 13.39 0.51
CA PRO A 95 -4.08 12.69 -0.74
C PRO A 95 -2.86 11.92 -1.24
N LYS A 96 -3.05 10.65 -1.56
CA LYS A 96 -1.98 9.73 -1.99
C LYS A 96 -1.91 9.61 -3.51
N ALA A 97 -0.71 9.43 -4.02
CA ALA A 97 -0.47 9.28 -5.46
C ALA A 97 -0.84 7.87 -5.95
N LYS A 98 -0.52 6.87 -5.14
CA LYS A 98 -0.83 5.45 -5.40
C LYS A 98 -1.59 4.86 -4.22
N VAL A 99 -2.56 4.01 -4.53
CA VAL A 99 -3.33 3.25 -3.53
C VAL A 99 -3.38 1.81 -4.01
N VAL A 100 -3.00 0.88 -3.15
CA VAL A 100 -2.99 -0.55 -3.42
C VAL A 100 -3.54 -1.28 -2.21
N GLU A 101 -4.22 -2.39 -2.47
CA GLU A 101 -4.82 -3.22 -1.44
C GLU A 101 -3.99 -4.50 -1.26
N PHE A 102 -3.70 -4.83 -0.01
CA PHE A 102 -2.99 -6.04 0.38
C PHE A 102 -3.86 -6.88 1.28
N ARG A 103 -4.08 -8.14 0.93
CA ARG A 103 -4.79 -9.09 1.79
C ARG A 103 -3.92 -9.47 2.97
N VAL A 104 -4.52 -9.53 4.14
CA VAL A 104 -3.81 -9.79 5.42
C VAL A 104 -4.59 -10.82 6.21
N LYS A 105 -3.88 -11.70 6.91
CA LYS A 105 -4.42 -12.56 7.96
C LYS A 105 -4.01 -12.00 9.32
N GLY A 106 -4.93 -12.00 10.26
CA GLY A 106 -4.68 -11.59 11.63
C GLY A 106 -5.02 -10.13 11.90
N ASP A 107 -4.29 -9.53 12.81
CA ASP A 107 -4.58 -8.19 13.30
C ASP A 107 -4.37 -7.12 12.22
N LEU A 108 -5.32 -6.21 12.14
CA LEU A 108 -5.28 -5.10 11.21
C LEU A 108 -4.68 -3.86 11.89
N PRO A 109 -3.82 -3.10 11.18
CA PRO A 109 -3.32 -1.83 11.68
C PRO A 109 -4.44 -0.79 11.71
N ASP A 110 -4.27 0.24 12.51
CA ASP A 110 -5.20 1.36 12.55
C ASP A 110 -5.19 2.17 11.24
N VAL A 111 -6.35 2.72 10.88
CA VAL A 111 -6.46 3.62 9.74
C VAL A 111 -5.68 4.89 10.01
N GLY A 112 -4.84 5.30 9.06
CA GLY A 112 -3.95 6.44 9.19
C GLY A 112 -2.56 6.08 9.73
N ALA A 113 -2.34 4.85 10.19
CA ALA A 113 -1.02 4.38 10.62
C ALA A 113 0.01 4.51 9.48
N GLU A 114 1.20 4.97 9.81
CA GLU A 114 2.30 5.11 8.86
C GLU A 114 3.25 3.92 8.97
N VAL A 115 3.68 3.42 7.81
CA VAL A 115 4.69 2.37 7.72
C VAL A 115 6.01 2.99 7.28
N LEU A 116 7.00 2.89 8.14
CA LEU A 116 8.36 3.39 7.91
C LEU A 116 9.30 2.24 7.56
N ALA A 117 10.52 2.58 7.18
CA ALA A 117 11.54 1.61 6.80
C ALA A 117 11.94 0.66 7.95
N ASP A 118 11.78 1.08 9.19
CA ASP A 118 12.02 0.27 10.39
C ASP A 118 11.03 -0.90 10.57
N HIS A 119 9.94 -0.91 9.79
CA HIS A 119 9.06 -2.07 9.69
C HIS A 119 9.80 -3.34 9.22
N PHE A 120 10.85 -3.18 8.44
CA PHE A 120 11.67 -4.26 7.95
C PHE A 120 12.88 -4.50 8.85
N VAL A 121 13.18 -5.77 9.10
CA VAL A 121 14.33 -6.17 9.90
C VAL A 121 15.53 -6.41 8.97
N PRO A 122 16.74 -5.94 9.32
CA PRO A 122 17.94 -6.25 8.55
C PRO A 122 18.11 -7.76 8.33
N GLY A 123 18.43 -8.16 7.10
CA GLY A 123 18.54 -9.56 6.69
C GLY A 123 17.23 -10.23 6.28
N GLN A 124 16.10 -9.55 6.41
CA GLN A 124 14.80 -10.05 5.95
C GLN A 124 14.78 -10.17 4.43
N LYS A 125 14.31 -11.31 3.93
CA LYS A 125 14.06 -11.50 2.49
C LYS A 125 12.70 -10.95 2.12
N VAL A 126 12.65 -10.21 1.01
CA VAL A 126 11.42 -9.60 0.48
C VAL A 126 11.30 -9.88 -1.01
N ASP A 127 10.07 -10.02 -1.48
CA ASP A 127 9.77 -10.06 -2.90
C ASP A 127 9.41 -8.65 -3.38
N VAL A 128 9.91 -8.28 -4.55
CA VAL A 128 9.63 -6.96 -5.15
C VAL A 128 8.94 -7.15 -6.49
N ALA A 129 7.76 -6.57 -6.63
CA ALA A 129 7.00 -6.55 -7.87
C ALA A 129 6.90 -5.12 -8.41
N GLY A 130 6.97 -4.96 -9.72
CA GLY A 130 6.86 -3.67 -10.36
C GLY A 130 6.67 -3.78 -11.86
N ILE A 131 6.35 -2.66 -12.48
CA ILE A 131 6.23 -2.53 -13.93
C ILE A 131 7.44 -1.76 -14.45
N THR A 132 8.19 -2.35 -15.36
CA THR A 132 9.35 -1.70 -15.98
C THR A 132 8.89 -0.63 -16.97
N VAL A 133 9.68 0.42 -17.12
CA VAL A 133 9.40 1.47 -18.12
C VAL A 133 9.58 0.93 -19.55
N GLY A 134 10.40 -0.09 -19.73
CA GLY A 134 10.75 -0.61 -21.05
C GLY A 134 11.77 0.29 -21.77
N ARG A 135 12.04 -0.04 -23.04
CA ARG A 135 13.00 0.71 -23.89
C ARG A 135 12.34 1.48 -25.04
N GLY A 136 11.01 1.42 -25.12
CA GLY A 136 10.25 1.98 -26.25
C GLY A 136 10.26 1.06 -27.47
N PHE A 137 9.98 1.62 -28.62
CA PHE A 137 10.11 0.90 -29.88
C PHE A 137 11.57 0.64 -30.21
N ALA A 138 11.86 -0.55 -30.68
CA ALA A 138 13.18 -0.91 -31.17
C ALA A 138 13.48 -0.28 -32.53
#